data_9aedbb9fd8bdc323dab1b6e6bf9f979f
#
_entry.id   9aedbb9fd8bdc323dab1b6e6bf9f979f
#
_cell.length_a   1.000
_cell.length_b   1.000
_cell.length_c   1.000
_cell.angle_alpha   90.00
_cell.angle_beta   90.00
_cell.angle_gamma   90.00
#
_symmetry.space_group_name_H-M   'P 1'
#
loop_
_entity.id
_entity.type
_entity.pdbx_description
1 polymer ?
#
loop_
_entity_poly.entity_id
_entity_poly.type
_entity_poly.pdbx_seq_one_letter_code
_entity_poly.pdbx_strand_id
1 'polypeptide(L)'
;SLRRDIVDRNDVLISRNVKTYHAAIKPNLIKDKEKLLINIKINFPEIDQKKLRESLLKNKYFYLKKRLTDEEKNKIWSMGEKGIKFEPFQSRIYPHAELYSHLLGQVDDDNYGISGTEKYFDKELKDIKRITEPLQLSLDTNLQNLIKNELEQSIEDFKAKGAASLL
;
A
#
# COMPACT_ATOMS: atom_id res chain seq x y z
N SER A 1 -10.80 7.06 -4.33
CA SER A 1 -11.23 7.09 -5.74
C SER A 1 -10.55 5.98 -6.54
N LEU A 2 -11.22 5.48 -7.58
CA LEU A 2 -10.63 4.53 -8.52
C LEU A 2 -9.65 5.27 -9.46
N ARG A 3 -8.59 4.57 -9.84
CA ARG A 3 -7.61 5.02 -10.84
C ARG A 3 -7.35 3.91 -11.84
N ARG A 4 -7.07 4.25 -13.08
CA ARG A 4 -6.68 3.31 -14.13
C ARG A 4 -5.38 2.58 -13.73
N ASP A 5 -5.22 1.36 -14.21
CA ASP A 5 -3.93 0.66 -14.12
C ASP A 5 -2.87 1.40 -14.93
N ILE A 6 -1.62 1.28 -14.53
CA ILE A 6 -0.45 1.68 -15.32
C ILE A 6 0.28 0.40 -15.71
N VAL A 7 0.61 0.29 -16.99
CA VAL A 7 1.36 -0.84 -17.55
C VAL A 7 2.58 -0.35 -18.34
N ASP A 8 3.56 -1.23 -18.54
CA ASP A 8 4.69 -0.98 -19.44
C ASP A 8 4.31 -1.23 -20.91
N ARG A 9 5.29 -1.13 -21.84
CA ARG A 9 5.07 -1.36 -23.28
C ARG A 9 4.62 -2.78 -23.62
N ASN A 10 4.86 -3.75 -22.74
CA ASN A 10 4.55 -5.17 -22.92
C ASN A 10 3.34 -5.59 -22.08
N ASP A 11 2.52 -4.64 -21.60
CA ASP A 11 1.36 -4.84 -20.73
C ASP A 11 1.69 -5.44 -19.34
N VAL A 12 2.96 -5.35 -18.91
CA VAL A 12 3.35 -5.72 -17.56
C VAL A 12 2.80 -4.68 -16.57
N LEU A 13 2.12 -5.15 -15.53
CA LEU A 13 1.48 -4.30 -14.55
C LEU A 13 2.51 -3.55 -13.70
N ILE A 14 2.45 -2.22 -13.73
CA ILE A 14 3.30 -1.33 -12.95
C ILE A 14 2.57 -0.75 -11.74
N SER A 15 1.29 -0.41 -11.90
CA SER A 15 0.47 0.13 -10.81
C SER A 15 -1.00 -0.25 -10.97
N ARG A 16 -1.65 -0.62 -9.83
CA ARG A 16 -3.06 -1.01 -9.78
C ARG A 16 -3.72 -0.61 -8.47
N ASN A 17 -5.01 -0.33 -8.53
CA ASN A 17 -5.84 -0.25 -7.33
C ASN A 17 -6.26 -1.65 -6.88
N VAL A 18 -6.07 -1.93 -5.58
CA VAL A 18 -6.59 -3.13 -4.93
C VAL A 18 -7.52 -2.75 -3.79
N LYS A 19 -8.59 -3.52 -3.62
CA LYS A 19 -9.50 -3.34 -2.51
C LYS A 19 -8.83 -3.85 -1.23
N THR A 20 -8.68 -2.97 -0.27
CA THR A 20 -8.19 -3.29 1.08
C THR A 20 -9.23 -2.86 2.11
N TYR A 21 -8.90 -2.97 3.39
CA TYR A 21 -9.76 -2.54 4.48
C TYR A 21 -8.96 -1.79 5.52
N HIS A 22 -9.62 -0.84 6.17
CA HIS A 22 -9.16 -0.24 7.42
C HIS A 22 -9.90 -0.90 8.57
N ALA A 23 -9.20 -1.26 9.65
CA ALA A 23 -9.85 -1.65 10.89
C ALA A 23 -10.04 -0.41 11.75
N ALA A 24 -11.26 -0.11 12.08
CA ALA A 24 -11.62 1.00 12.96
C ALA A 24 -12.32 0.50 14.21
N ILE A 25 -12.10 1.17 15.33
CA ILE A 25 -12.66 0.81 16.64
C ILE A 25 -13.68 1.83 17.11
N LYS A 26 -14.83 1.32 17.56
CA LYS A 26 -15.81 2.04 18.37
C LYS A 26 -15.66 1.59 19.84
N PRO A 27 -14.93 2.34 20.69
CA PRO A 27 -14.56 1.86 22.03
C PRO A 27 -15.74 1.55 22.94
N ASN A 28 -16.87 2.25 22.76
CA ASN A 28 -18.10 2.02 23.53
C ASN A 28 -18.78 0.67 23.23
N LEU A 29 -18.42 0.01 22.13
CA LEU A 29 -18.93 -1.30 21.75
C LEU A 29 -17.98 -2.44 22.13
N ILE A 30 -16.79 -2.14 22.64
CA ILE A 30 -15.82 -3.13 23.13
C ILE A 30 -16.22 -3.54 24.55
N LYS A 31 -16.53 -4.82 24.73
CA LYS A 31 -16.96 -5.37 26.03
C LYS A 31 -15.81 -5.46 27.03
N ASP A 32 -14.67 -5.98 26.56
CA ASP A 32 -13.47 -6.19 27.38
C ASP A 32 -12.26 -5.55 26.71
N LYS A 33 -11.94 -4.32 27.13
CA LYS A 33 -10.83 -3.53 26.58
C LYS A 33 -9.47 -4.14 26.90
N GLU A 34 -9.32 -4.75 28.07
CA GLU A 34 -8.05 -5.39 28.48
C GLU A 34 -7.79 -6.64 27.64
N LYS A 35 -8.80 -7.47 27.42
CA LYS A 35 -8.70 -8.62 26.51
C LYS A 35 -8.33 -8.20 25.10
N LEU A 36 -8.95 -7.14 24.58
CA LEU A 36 -8.62 -6.59 23.27
C LEU A 36 -7.17 -6.13 23.21
N LEU A 37 -6.68 -5.41 24.23
CA LEU A 37 -5.28 -4.95 24.28
C LEU A 37 -4.31 -6.12 24.26
N ILE A 38 -4.58 -7.21 24.99
CA ILE A 38 -3.76 -8.42 25.00
C ILE A 38 -3.76 -9.07 23.61
N ASN A 39 -4.92 -9.24 22.99
CA ASN A 39 -5.05 -9.84 21.66
C ASN A 39 -4.30 -9.02 20.59
N ILE A 40 -4.42 -7.69 20.63
CA ILE A 40 -3.69 -6.81 19.72
C ILE A 40 -2.19 -6.91 19.95
N LYS A 41 -1.73 -6.94 21.21
CA LYS A 41 -0.29 -7.09 21.52
C LYS A 41 0.29 -8.37 20.96
N ILE A 42 -0.45 -9.47 21.01
CA ILE A 42 0.00 -10.79 20.52
C ILE A 42 0.05 -10.81 18.99
N ASN A 43 -0.98 -10.31 18.33
CA ASN A 43 -1.12 -10.44 16.87
C ASN A 43 -0.50 -9.27 16.09
N PHE A 44 -0.32 -8.11 16.72
CA PHE A 44 0.19 -6.87 16.12
C PHE A 44 1.15 -6.19 17.09
N PRO A 45 2.32 -6.79 17.37
CA PRO A 45 3.27 -6.26 18.35
C PRO A 45 3.83 -4.88 17.97
N GLU A 46 3.74 -4.50 16.69
CA GLU A 46 4.14 -3.18 16.18
C GLU A 46 3.22 -2.04 16.61
N ILE A 47 1.98 -2.34 17.05
CA ILE A 47 1.03 -1.31 17.50
C ILE A 47 1.40 -0.83 18.90
N ASP A 48 1.57 0.48 19.03
CA ASP A 48 1.87 1.13 20.31
C ASP A 48 0.73 0.94 21.32
N GLN A 49 0.96 0.08 22.30
CA GLN A 49 -0.03 -0.30 23.32
C GLN A 49 -0.47 0.88 24.19
N LYS A 50 0.44 1.84 24.45
CA LYS A 50 0.13 3.02 25.24
C LYS A 50 -0.85 3.92 24.51
N LYS A 51 -0.57 4.22 23.25
CA LYS A 51 -1.47 5.01 22.39
C LYS A 51 -2.81 4.33 22.18
N LEU A 52 -2.81 3.00 22.01
CA LEU A 52 -4.02 2.22 21.84
C LEU A 52 -4.90 2.30 23.10
N ARG A 53 -4.32 2.13 24.31
CA ARG A 53 -5.01 2.26 25.57
C ARG A 53 -5.61 3.66 25.76
N GLU A 54 -4.83 4.70 25.48
CA GLU A 54 -5.31 6.09 25.56
C GLU A 54 -6.49 6.34 24.60
N SER A 55 -6.43 5.79 23.37
CA SER A 55 -7.49 5.93 22.37
C SER A 55 -8.77 5.21 22.81
N LEU A 56 -8.67 4.03 23.42
CA LEU A 56 -9.79 3.29 23.97
C LEU A 56 -10.46 4.04 25.15
N LEU A 57 -9.66 4.76 25.96
CA LEU A 57 -10.18 5.56 27.10
C LEU A 57 -10.90 6.83 26.64
N LYS A 58 -10.45 7.47 25.54
CA LYS A 58 -11.08 8.67 24.99
C LYS A 58 -12.50 8.41 24.44
N ASN A 59 -12.88 7.16 24.28
CA ASN A 59 -14.18 6.71 23.80
C ASN A 59 -14.63 7.33 22.45
N LYS A 60 -13.67 7.75 21.64
CA LYS A 60 -13.90 8.28 20.28
C LYS A 60 -13.54 7.23 19.26
N TYR A 61 -14.25 7.24 18.12
CA TYR A 61 -13.92 6.41 16.96
C TYR A 61 -12.49 6.66 16.47
N PHE A 62 -11.73 5.61 16.22
CA PHE A 62 -10.37 5.71 15.71
C PHE A 62 -9.98 4.50 14.87
N TYR A 63 -8.99 4.67 14.00
CA TYR A 63 -8.41 3.58 13.22
C TYR A 63 -7.37 2.81 14.04
N LEU A 64 -7.56 1.49 14.16
CA LEU A 64 -6.58 0.58 14.74
C LEU A 64 -5.40 0.38 13.78
N LYS A 65 -5.71 0.02 12.55
CA LYS A 65 -4.74 -0.18 11.48
C LYS A 65 -5.39 0.10 10.12
N LYS A 66 -4.64 0.77 9.25
CA LYS A 66 -5.07 1.08 7.88
C LYS A 66 -4.44 0.10 6.90
N ARG A 67 -5.08 -0.09 5.73
CA ARG A 67 -4.57 -0.88 4.60
C ARG A 67 -4.18 -2.30 5.01
N LEU A 68 -5.12 -3.01 5.62
CA LEU A 68 -4.92 -4.38 6.09
C LEU A 68 -4.62 -5.31 4.92
N THR A 69 -3.70 -6.24 5.12
CA THR A 69 -3.60 -7.45 4.32
C THR A 69 -4.78 -8.39 4.63
N ASP A 70 -5.04 -9.36 3.77
CA ASP A 70 -6.09 -10.35 4.02
C ASP A 70 -5.79 -11.17 5.29
N GLU A 71 -4.52 -11.49 5.55
CA GLU A 71 -4.09 -12.18 6.78
C GLU A 71 -4.39 -11.34 8.03
N GLU A 72 -4.00 -10.06 8.02
CA GLU A 72 -4.25 -9.13 9.12
C GLU A 72 -5.75 -8.95 9.38
N LYS A 73 -6.53 -8.80 8.31
CA LYS A 73 -7.99 -8.74 8.40
C LYS A 73 -8.57 -9.98 9.05
N ASN A 74 -8.12 -11.17 8.65
CA ASN A 74 -8.57 -12.44 9.23
C ASN A 74 -8.18 -12.57 10.70
N LYS A 75 -6.96 -12.16 11.09
CA LYS A 75 -6.53 -12.12 12.50
C LYS A 75 -7.44 -11.24 13.35
N ILE A 76 -7.76 -10.04 12.88
CA ILE A 76 -8.69 -9.13 13.60
C ILE A 76 -10.12 -9.68 13.62
N TRP A 77 -10.60 -10.23 12.51
CA TRP A 77 -11.92 -10.84 12.43
C TRP A 77 -12.09 -11.98 13.44
N SER A 78 -11.07 -12.83 13.59
CA SER A 78 -11.08 -13.98 14.50
C SER A 78 -11.15 -13.59 15.99
N MET A 79 -10.84 -12.33 16.35
CA MET A 79 -11.00 -11.82 17.70
C MET A 79 -12.47 -11.69 18.11
N GLY A 80 -13.41 -11.67 17.16
CA GLY A 80 -14.86 -11.64 17.40
C GLY A 80 -15.38 -10.37 18.08
N GLU A 81 -14.63 -9.26 18.02
CA GLU A 81 -15.01 -8.01 18.69
C GLU A 81 -15.99 -7.19 17.86
N LYS A 82 -17.21 -7.03 18.36
CA LYS A 82 -18.29 -6.28 17.69
C LYS A 82 -17.98 -4.78 17.50
N GLY A 83 -17.11 -4.23 18.32
CA GLY A 83 -16.68 -2.83 18.25
C GLY A 83 -15.65 -2.54 17.17
N ILE A 84 -15.13 -3.57 16.48
CA ILE A 84 -14.21 -3.39 15.35
C ILE A 84 -15.00 -3.44 14.05
N LYS A 85 -14.83 -2.41 13.22
CA LYS A 85 -15.45 -2.30 11.90
C LYS A 85 -14.38 -2.30 10.81
N PHE A 86 -14.68 -3.00 9.73
CA PHE A 86 -13.83 -2.99 8.52
C PHE A 86 -14.43 -2.02 7.50
N GLU A 87 -13.69 -0.97 7.21
CA GLU A 87 -14.06 0.01 6.19
C GLU A 87 -13.34 -0.31 4.89
N PRO A 88 -14.06 -0.48 3.76
CA PRO A 88 -13.43 -0.73 2.47
C PRO A 88 -12.62 0.49 2.03
N PHE A 89 -11.43 0.22 1.48
CA PHE A 89 -10.52 1.23 0.99
C PHE A 89 -9.86 0.77 -0.33
N GLN A 90 -9.62 1.69 -1.24
CA GLN A 90 -8.88 1.43 -2.48
C GLN A 90 -7.42 1.84 -2.28
N SER A 91 -6.57 0.84 -2.17
CA SER A 91 -5.12 1.05 -2.05
C SER A 91 -4.44 0.96 -3.40
N ARG A 92 -3.47 1.85 -3.66
CA ARG A 92 -2.64 1.80 -4.85
C ARG A 92 -1.42 0.93 -4.58
N ILE A 93 -1.19 -0.10 -5.39
CA ILE A 93 -0.02 -0.96 -5.28
C ILE A 93 0.91 -0.80 -6.48
N TYR A 94 2.20 -1.04 -6.25
CA TYR A 94 3.28 -0.91 -7.23
C TYR A 94 4.13 -2.19 -7.22
N PRO A 95 3.77 -3.21 -8.03
CA PRO A 95 4.45 -4.51 -8.01
C PRO A 95 5.95 -4.45 -8.29
N HIS A 96 6.40 -3.43 -9.03
CA HIS A 96 7.80 -3.21 -9.39
C HIS A 96 8.36 -1.89 -8.82
N ALA A 97 7.98 -1.57 -7.56
CA ALA A 97 8.40 -0.33 -6.90
C ALA A 97 9.92 -0.15 -6.88
N GLU A 98 10.68 -1.22 -6.73
CA GLU A 98 12.15 -1.19 -6.72
C GLU A 98 12.76 -0.61 -8.01
N LEU A 99 12.11 -0.86 -9.17
CA LEU A 99 12.59 -0.38 -10.46
C LEU A 99 12.13 1.06 -10.77
N TYR A 100 10.94 1.43 -10.27
CA TYR A 100 10.23 2.59 -10.80
C TYR A 100 9.79 3.62 -9.75
N SER A 101 10.20 3.48 -8.49
CA SER A 101 9.74 4.34 -7.40
C SER A 101 9.93 5.84 -7.68
N HIS A 102 11.07 6.22 -8.25
CA HIS A 102 11.38 7.62 -8.60
C HIS A 102 10.55 8.15 -9.76
N LEU A 103 10.22 7.28 -10.73
CA LEU A 103 9.44 7.64 -11.92
C LEU A 103 7.95 7.68 -11.63
N LEU A 104 7.44 6.65 -10.96
CA LEU A 104 6.00 6.52 -10.69
C LEU A 104 5.52 7.55 -9.68
N GLY A 105 6.32 7.83 -8.66
CA GLY A 105 5.92 8.66 -7.54
C GLY A 105 4.90 7.96 -6.64
N GLN A 106 4.03 8.74 -6.03
CA GLN A 106 3.10 8.26 -5.01
C GLN A 106 1.72 8.91 -5.12
N VAL A 107 0.75 8.27 -4.52
CA VAL A 107 -0.59 8.83 -4.27
C VAL A 107 -0.79 9.08 -2.78
N ASP A 108 -1.66 10.01 -2.42
CA ASP A 108 -2.10 10.23 -1.04
C ASP A 108 -3.18 9.21 -0.60
N ASP A 109 -3.68 9.37 0.62
CA ASP A 109 -4.72 8.49 1.18
C ASP A 109 -6.05 8.56 0.40
N ASP A 110 -6.31 9.63 -0.33
CA ASP A 110 -7.50 9.81 -1.18
C ASP A 110 -7.28 9.37 -2.64
N ASN A 111 -6.11 8.76 -2.93
CA ASN A 111 -5.67 8.38 -4.27
C ASN A 111 -5.49 9.56 -5.24
N TYR A 112 -5.04 10.73 -4.75
CA TYR A 112 -4.53 11.80 -5.61
C TYR A 112 -3.03 11.63 -5.84
N GLY A 113 -2.59 11.79 -7.08
CA GLY A 113 -1.16 11.76 -7.41
C GLY A 113 -0.41 12.95 -6.80
N ILE A 114 0.55 12.67 -5.92
CA ILE A 114 1.35 13.73 -5.25
C ILE A 114 2.72 13.92 -5.86
N SER A 115 3.24 12.94 -6.58
CA SER A 115 4.54 13.00 -7.27
C SER A 115 4.61 12.11 -8.50
N GLY A 116 5.63 12.28 -9.33
CA GLY A 116 5.96 11.44 -10.48
C GLY A 116 4.85 11.30 -11.52
N THR A 117 4.83 10.17 -12.20
CA THR A 117 3.84 9.81 -13.22
C THR A 117 2.40 9.84 -12.67
N GLU A 118 2.21 9.41 -11.43
CA GLU A 118 0.89 9.46 -10.76
C GLU A 118 0.34 10.88 -10.66
N LYS A 119 1.19 11.88 -10.40
CA LYS A 119 0.80 13.29 -10.37
C LYS A 119 0.62 13.86 -11.77
N TYR A 120 1.55 13.57 -12.68
CA TYR A 120 1.52 14.12 -14.02
C TYR A 120 0.24 13.71 -14.77
N PHE A 121 -0.13 12.44 -14.69
CA PHE A 121 -1.32 11.88 -15.33
C PHE A 121 -2.55 11.76 -14.40
N ASP A 122 -2.62 12.55 -13.32
CA ASP A 122 -3.68 12.39 -12.31
C ASP A 122 -5.09 12.48 -12.90
N LYS A 123 -5.32 13.40 -13.83
CA LYS A 123 -6.61 13.58 -14.51
C LYS A 123 -6.96 12.40 -15.40
N GLU A 124 -6.02 11.94 -16.22
CA GLU A 124 -6.21 10.79 -17.12
C GLU A 124 -6.40 9.48 -16.36
N LEU A 125 -5.66 9.31 -15.27
CA LEU A 125 -5.77 8.11 -14.43
C LEU A 125 -7.11 8.04 -13.68
N LYS A 126 -7.78 9.17 -13.45
CA LYS A 126 -9.09 9.25 -12.80
C LYS A 126 -10.27 9.34 -13.78
N ASP A 127 -10.02 9.27 -15.08
CA ASP A 127 -11.08 9.30 -16.07
C ASP A 127 -11.96 8.04 -15.97
N ILE A 128 -13.18 8.22 -15.45
CA ILE A 128 -14.14 7.13 -15.23
C ILE A 128 -14.55 6.48 -16.56
N LYS A 129 -14.56 7.22 -17.65
CA LYS A 129 -14.94 6.69 -18.98
C LYS A 129 -13.92 5.69 -19.51
N ARG A 130 -12.67 5.81 -19.06
CA ARG A 130 -11.54 4.97 -19.47
C ARG A 130 -10.98 4.12 -18.34
N ILE A 131 -11.72 3.92 -17.26
CA ILE A 131 -11.23 3.27 -16.05
C ILE A 131 -10.73 1.83 -16.27
N THR A 132 -11.25 1.13 -17.26
CA THR A 132 -10.85 -0.23 -17.65
C THR A 132 -9.68 -0.27 -18.62
N GLU A 133 -9.31 0.87 -19.21
CA GLU A 133 -8.17 0.97 -20.14
C GLU A 133 -6.92 1.33 -19.33
N PRO A 134 -5.83 0.53 -19.36
CA PRO A 134 -4.60 0.89 -18.69
C PRO A 134 -3.95 2.12 -19.35
N LEU A 135 -3.21 2.89 -18.57
CA LEU A 135 -2.27 3.87 -19.09
C LEU A 135 -0.97 3.15 -19.41
N GLN A 136 -0.61 3.07 -20.70
CA GLN A 136 0.61 2.42 -21.14
C GLN A 136 1.77 3.41 -21.14
N LEU A 137 2.90 3.01 -20.54
CA LEU A 137 4.16 3.75 -20.57
C LEU A 137 5.14 3.08 -21.53
N SER A 138 6.12 3.83 -22.02
CA SER A 138 7.18 3.33 -22.90
C SER A 138 8.24 2.48 -22.20
N LEU A 139 8.10 2.22 -20.93
CA LEU A 139 9.02 1.41 -20.12
C LEU A 139 9.01 -0.06 -20.54
N ASP A 140 10.11 -0.75 -20.24
CA ASP A 140 10.27 -2.18 -20.43
C ASP A 140 10.76 -2.83 -19.13
N THR A 141 9.87 -3.48 -18.41
CA THR A 141 10.16 -4.06 -17.09
C THR A 141 11.17 -5.20 -17.16
N ASN A 142 11.13 -6.01 -18.23
CA ASN A 142 12.06 -7.11 -18.41
C ASN A 142 13.48 -6.59 -18.63
N LEU A 143 13.63 -5.57 -19.46
CA LEU A 143 14.91 -4.92 -19.72
C LEU A 143 15.47 -4.24 -18.46
N GLN A 144 14.61 -3.54 -17.71
CA GLN A 144 15.00 -2.90 -16.44
C GLN A 144 15.47 -3.93 -15.40
N ASN A 145 14.81 -5.08 -15.29
CA ASN A 145 15.23 -6.16 -14.39
C ASN A 145 16.58 -6.74 -14.83
N LEU A 146 16.78 -6.97 -16.13
CA LEU A 146 18.04 -7.47 -16.66
C LEU A 146 19.18 -6.53 -16.30
N ILE A 147 19.02 -5.24 -16.57
CA ILE A 147 20.04 -4.21 -16.28
C ILE A 147 20.33 -4.14 -14.78
N LYS A 148 19.28 -4.16 -13.93
CA LYS A 148 19.45 -4.16 -12.48
C LYS A 148 20.32 -5.32 -12.02
N ASN A 149 20.01 -6.55 -12.46
CA ASN A 149 20.76 -7.75 -12.09
C ASN A 149 22.22 -7.68 -12.56
N GLU A 150 22.47 -7.23 -13.79
CA GLU A 150 23.83 -7.06 -14.31
C GLU A 150 24.62 -5.99 -13.53
N LEU A 151 24.00 -4.90 -13.14
CA LEU A 151 24.64 -3.86 -12.34
C LEU A 151 24.94 -4.35 -10.91
N GLU A 152 24.00 -5.08 -10.27
CA GLU A 152 24.21 -5.68 -8.95
C GLU A 152 25.36 -6.69 -8.99
N GLN A 153 25.41 -7.57 -9.98
CA GLN A 153 26.50 -8.50 -10.16
C GLN A 153 27.84 -7.78 -10.36
N SER A 154 27.87 -6.73 -11.16
CA SER A 154 29.08 -5.94 -11.39
C SER A 154 29.56 -5.22 -10.12
N ILE A 155 28.64 -4.74 -9.27
CA ILE A 155 29.01 -4.13 -7.98
C ILE A 155 29.69 -5.17 -7.07
N GLU A 156 29.18 -6.39 -7.03
CA GLU A 156 29.75 -7.49 -6.24
C GLU A 156 31.12 -7.90 -6.79
N ASP A 157 31.22 -8.14 -8.11
CA ASP A 157 32.44 -8.64 -8.77
C ASP A 157 33.60 -7.63 -8.63
N PHE A 158 33.32 -6.36 -8.79
CA PHE A 158 34.34 -5.29 -8.73
C PHE A 158 34.40 -4.56 -7.38
N LYS A 159 33.60 -4.95 -6.38
CA LYS A 159 33.47 -4.26 -5.09
C LYS A 159 33.26 -2.76 -5.24
N ALA A 160 32.46 -2.38 -6.23
CA ALA A 160 32.19 -0.98 -6.55
C ALA A 160 31.26 -0.33 -5.52
N LYS A 161 31.33 1.00 -5.37
CA LYS A 161 30.42 1.75 -4.51
C LYS A 161 29.06 2.06 -5.15
N GLY A 162 28.94 1.87 -6.46
CA GLY A 162 27.73 2.08 -7.23
C GLY A 162 27.97 1.82 -8.70
N ALA A 163 26.87 1.64 -9.45
CA ALA A 163 26.89 1.45 -10.89
C ALA A 163 25.66 2.11 -11.52
N ALA A 164 25.77 2.50 -12.80
CA ALA A 164 24.67 3.06 -13.58
C ALA A 164 24.78 2.60 -15.02
N SER A 165 23.65 2.50 -15.71
CA SER A 165 23.55 2.19 -17.13
C SER A 165 22.61 3.18 -17.81
N LEU A 166 22.93 3.49 -19.06
CA LEU A 166 22.09 4.30 -19.96
C LEU A 166 21.85 3.50 -21.23
N LEU A 167 20.60 3.46 -21.69
CA LEU A 167 20.15 2.83 -22.94
C LEU A 167 19.48 3.86 -23.84
#